data_3b762d367845ac20822afac035bcb917
#
_entry.id   3b762d367845ac20822afac035bcb917
#
_cell.length_a   1.000
_cell.length_b   1.000
_cell.length_c   1.000
_cell.angle_alpha   90.00
_cell.angle_beta   90.00
_cell.angle_gamma   90.00
#
_symmetry.space_group_name_H-M   'P 1'
#
loop_
_entity.id
_entity.type
_entity.pdbx_description
1 polymer ?
#
loop_
_entity_poly.entity_id
_entity_poly.type
_entity_poly.pdbx_seq_one_letter_code
_entity_poly.pdbx_strand_id
1 'polypeptide(L)'
;SELSLRSALINQGFDVEDFSLSGKERIPDEVDILVIADVRSKIPEGDFRMICEYIERGGNLFLLGEPGTQEFINPLAELIGVRFRDGMLLQAREGYLPSLTIAGMDPEGDEKFPVFQKMRQYGFCFALPGCTGLEIQKKGFGITPVACVGDSISWQVNRLYAEDALKGLNHPGP
;
A
#
# COMPACT_ATOMS: atom_id res chain seq x y z
N SER A 1 -14.01 -10.19 3.28
CA SER A 1 -12.93 -9.23 3.65
C SER A 1 -13.34 -7.77 3.47
N GLU A 2 -14.08 -7.40 2.42
CA GLU A 2 -14.57 -6.03 2.18
C GLU A 2 -15.46 -5.52 3.32
N LEU A 3 -16.39 -6.36 3.80
CA LEU A 3 -17.25 -6.04 4.94
C LEU A 3 -16.47 -5.75 6.23
N SER A 4 -15.31 -6.38 6.42
CA SER A 4 -14.47 -6.18 7.61
C SER A 4 -13.76 -4.81 7.60
N LEU A 5 -13.25 -4.38 6.44
CA LEU A 5 -12.58 -3.08 6.31
C LEU A 5 -13.59 -1.94 6.47
N ARG A 6 -14.74 -2.02 5.79
CA ARG A 6 -15.82 -1.03 5.91
C ARG A 6 -16.30 -0.88 7.35
N SER A 7 -16.56 -2.01 8.03
CA SER A 7 -16.98 -1.98 9.44
C SER A 7 -15.91 -1.39 10.35
N ALA A 8 -14.62 -1.68 10.09
CA ALA A 8 -13.53 -1.10 10.88
C ALA A 8 -13.45 0.42 10.72
N LEU A 9 -13.61 0.94 9.50
CA LEU A 9 -13.61 2.38 9.22
C LEU A 9 -14.83 3.08 9.86
N ILE A 10 -16.03 2.51 9.72
CA ILE A 10 -17.26 3.05 10.34
C ILE A 10 -17.10 3.11 11.88
N ASN A 11 -16.52 2.08 12.49
CA ASN A 11 -16.26 2.07 13.94
C ASN A 11 -15.25 3.13 14.40
N GLN A 12 -14.44 3.67 13.49
CA GLN A 12 -13.53 4.80 13.73
C GLN A 12 -14.15 6.15 13.38
N GLY A 13 -15.43 6.19 13.03
CA GLY A 13 -16.16 7.43 12.74
C GLY A 13 -16.08 7.90 11.29
N PHE A 14 -15.62 7.08 10.37
CA PHE A 14 -15.68 7.37 8.93
C PHE A 14 -17.04 7.00 8.37
N ASP A 15 -17.63 7.87 7.59
CA ASP A 15 -18.74 7.53 6.70
C ASP A 15 -18.16 6.97 5.40
N VAL A 16 -18.58 5.77 5.00
CA VAL A 16 -17.99 5.03 3.88
C VAL A 16 -19.04 4.73 2.85
N GLU A 17 -18.86 5.28 1.66
CA GLU A 17 -19.73 5.09 0.51
C GLU A 17 -18.96 4.48 -0.68
N ASP A 18 -19.63 3.60 -1.42
CA ASP A 18 -19.12 3.13 -2.70
C ASP A 18 -19.37 4.22 -3.75
N PHE A 19 -18.30 4.56 -4.50
CA PHE A 19 -18.34 5.63 -5.47
C PHE A 19 -17.91 5.15 -6.86
N SER A 20 -18.73 5.40 -7.88
CA SER A 20 -18.38 5.13 -9.26
C SER A 20 -18.03 6.42 -10.00
N LEU A 21 -16.90 6.42 -10.68
CA LEU A 21 -16.46 7.53 -11.53
C LEU A 21 -17.21 7.57 -12.86
N SER A 22 -17.77 6.43 -13.29
CA SER A 22 -18.47 6.32 -14.58
C SER A 22 -19.63 7.31 -14.69
N GLY A 23 -19.63 8.13 -15.74
CA GLY A 23 -20.67 9.13 -15.98
C GLY A 23 -20.63 10.35 -15.06
N LYS A 24 -19.57 10.50 -14.29
CA LYS A 24 -19.33 11.69 -13.49
C LYS A 24 -18.44 12.68 -14.22
N GLU A 25 -18.58 13.95 -13.91
CA GLU A 25 -17.70 15.01 -14.42
C GLU A 25 -16.53 15.28 -13.49
N ARG A 26 -16.73 15.06 -12.17
CA ARG A 26 -15.71 15.25 -11.14
C ARG A 26 -16.01 14.44 -9.88
N ILE A 27 -14.99 14.22 -9.06
CA ILE A 27 -15.16 13.70 -7.69
C ILE A 27 -15.75 14.82 -6.83
N PRO A 28 -16.84 14.57 -6.07
CA PRO A 28 -17.45 15.58 -5.21
C PRO A 28 -16.51 16.19 -4.18
N ASP A 29 -16.78 17.43 -3.78
CA ASP A 29 -15.96 18.14 -2.78
C ASP A 29 -16.17 17.60 -1.36
N GLU A 30 -17.25 16.87 -1.13
CA GLU A 30 -17.59 16.22 0.13
C GLU A 30 -16.76 14.94 0.38
N VAL A 31 -16.03 14.47 -0.61
CA VAL A 31 -15.12 13.31 -0.47
C VAL A 31 -13.84 13.76 0.22
N ASP A 32 -13.72 13.48 1.51
CA ASP A 32 -12.52 13.79 2.29
C ASP A 32 -11.34 12.88 1.94
N ILE A 33 -11.60 11.59 1.67
CA ILE A 33 -10.58 10.59 1.34
C ILE A 33 -11.10 9.69 0.21
N LEU A 34 -10.39 9.67 -0.90
CA LEU A 34 -10.64 8.73 -1.99
C LEU A 34 -9.82 7.46 -1.78
N VAL A 35 -10.49 6.31 -1.59
CA VAL A 35 -9.85 5.00 -1.48
C VAL A 35 -9.87 4.33 -2.85
N ILE A 36 -8.69 3.93 -3.35
CA ILE A 36 -8.54 3.17 -4.59
C ILE A 36 -7.85 1.85 -4.25
N ALA A 37 -8.56 0.75 -4.44
CA ALA A 37 -8.10 -0.59 -4.09
C ALA A 37 -8.41 -1.58 -5.22
N ASP A 38 -7.62 -2.67 -5.29
CA ASP A 38 -7.87 -3.82 -6.17
C ASP A 38 -8.06 -3.45 -7.66
N VAL A 39 -7.22 -2.55 -8.16
CA VAL A 39 -7.25 -2.12 -9.58
C VAL A 39 -6.73 -3.27 -10.44
N ARG A 40 -7.63 -3.89 -11.23
CA ARG A 40 -7.33 -5.10 -12.03
C ARG A 40 -7.21 -4.84 -13.53
N SER A 41 -7.34 -3.60 -13.96
CA SER A 41 -7.23 -3.19 -15.35
C SER A 41 -6.80 -1.74 -15.44
N LYS A 42 -6.38 -1.34 -16.63
CA LYS A 42 -6.02 0.06 -16.89
C LYS A 42 -7.19 0.99 -16.53
N ILE A 43 -6.91 1.99 -15.72
CA ILE A 43 -7.87 3.04 -15.38
C ILE A 43 -8.19 3.83 -16.64
N PRO A 44 -9.48 4.02 -16.98
CA PRO A 44 -9.88 4.84 -18.11
C PRO A 44 -9.30 6.25 -18.03
N GLU A 45 -8.95 6.85 -19.16
CA GLU A 45 -8.27 8.15 -19.17
C GLU A 45 -9.11 9.27 -18.54
N GLY A 46 -10.45 9.22 -18.71
CA GLY A 46 -11.36 10.15 -18.07
C GLY A 46 -11.35 10.03 -16.53
N ASP A 47 -11.38 8.80 -16.01
CA ASP A 47 -11.33 8.51 -14.59
C ASP A 47 -9.99 8.91 -13.99
N PHE A 48 -8.89 8.60 -14.68
CA PHE A 48 -7.54 8.99 -14.28
C PHE A 48 -7.42 10.52 -14.15
N ARG A 49 -7.94 11.28 -15.12
CA ARG A 49 -7.95 12.73 -15.08
C ARG A 49 -8.75 13.28 -13.89
N MET A 50 -9.94 12.74 -13.63
CA MET A 50 -10.74 13.14 -12.45
C MET A 50 -10.00 12.91 -11.13
N ILE A 51 -9.24 11.80 -11.02
CA ILE A 51 -8.41 11.52 -9.85
C ILE A 51 -7.26 12.54 -9.74
N CYS A 52 -6.58 12.85 -10.85
CA CYS A 52 -5.53 13.88 -10.86
C CYS A 52 -6.08 15.25 -10.40
N GLU A 53 -7.21 15.68 -10.94
CA GLU A 53 -7.86 16.93 -10.55
C GLU A 53 -8.27 16.94 -9.07
N TYR A 54 -8.71 15.80 -8.54
CA TYR A 54 -9.01 15.66 -7.12
C TYR A 54 -7.77 15.84 -6.25
N ILE A 55 -6.64 15.24 -6.62
CA ILE A 55 -5.35 15.38 -5.92
C ILE A 55 -4.84 16.82 -6.01
N GLU A 56 -4.90 17.45 -7.20
CA GLU A 56 -4.42 18.80 -7.43
C GLU A 56 -5.15 19.86 -6.60
N ARG A 57 -6.42 19.67 -6.32
CA ARG A 57 -7.20 20.54 -5.42
C ARG A 57 -7.07 20.20 -3.94
N GLY A 58 -6.16 19.30 -3.56
CA GLY A 58 -5.83 18.96 -2.17
C GLY A 58 -6.61 17.78 -1.61
N GLY A 59 -7.24 16.95 -2.43
CA GLY A 59 -7.91 15.74 -2.01
C GLY A 59 -6.95 14.69 -1.44
N ASN A 60 -7.39 13.94 -0.44
CA ASN A 60 -6.60 12.88 0.18
C ASN A 60 -6.82 11.56 -0.55
N LEU A 61 -5.74 10.86 -0.87
CA LEU A 61 -5.77 9.60 -1.58
C LEU A 61 -5.23 8.47 -0.70
N PHE A 62 -5.95 7.34 -0.66
CA PHE A 62 -5.51 6.10 -0.03
C PHE A 62 -5.41 5.01 -1.10
N LEU A 63 -4.18 4.64 -1.48
CA LEU A 63 -3.91 3.63 -2.51
C LEU A 63 -3.57 2.29 -1.88
N LEU A 64 -4.26 1.23 -2.32
CA LEU A 64 -4.01 -0.16 -1.93
C LEU A 64 -3.71 -0.97 -3.19
N GLY A 65 -2.44 -1.35 -3.37
CA GLY A 65 -1.99 -2.15 -4.51
C GLY A 65 -1.88 -3.63 -4.16
N GLU A 66 -2.35 -4.48 -5.07
CA GLU A 66 -2.26 -5.93 -4.96
C GLU A 66 -1.07 -6.47 -5.77
N PRO A 67 -0.32 -7.48 -5.26
CA PRO A 67 0.66 -8.19 -6.05
C PRO A 67 0.07 -8.77 -7.35
N GLY A 68 0.73 -8.52 -8.47
CA GLY A 68 0.30 -8.97 -9.80
C GLY A 68 -0.55 -7.97 -10.58
N THR A 69 -0.98 -6.88 -9.96
CA THR A 69 -1.75 -5.82 -10.62
C THR A 69 -1.10 -4.44 -10.50
N GLN A 70 0.14 -4.39 -10.05
CA GLN A 70 0.88 -3.14 -9.78
C GLN A 70 0.96 -2.22 -11.01
N GLU A 71 1.04 -2.79 -12.21
CA GLU A 71 1.09 -2.02 -13.46
C GLU A 71 -0.13 -1.09 -13.65
N PHE A 72 -1.28 -1.47 -13.10
CA PHE A 72 -2.52 -0.70 -13.24
C PHE A 72 -2.63 0.45 -12.23
N ILE A 73 -2.06 0.30 -11.03
CA ILE A 73 -2.10 1.32 -9.97
C ILE A 73 -0.87 2.23 -9.97
N ASN A 74 0.27 1.75 -10.48
CA ASN A 74 1.52 2.51 -10.52
C ASN A 74 1.42 3.87 -11.20
N PRO A 75 0.64 4.08 -12.28
CA PRO A 75 0.47 5.41 -12.84
C PRO A 75 -0.04 6.46 -11.84
N LEU A 76 -0.89 6.05 -10.88
CA LEU A 76 -1.35 6.93 -9.79
C LEU A 76 -0.29 7.09 -8.70
N ALA A 77 0.38 6.02 -8.30
CA ALA A 77 1.42 6.05 -7.27
C ALA A 77 2.61 6.92 -7.69
N GLU A 78 2.99 6.89 -8.96
CA GLU A 78 4.08 7.68 -9.53
C GLU A 78 3.79 9.19 -9.53
N LEU A 79 2.51 9.61 -9.57
CA LEU A 79 2.15 11.03 -9.42
C LEU A 79 2.61 11.59 -8.08
N ILE A 80 2.58 10.77 -7.03
CA ILE A 80 2.98 11.15 -5.68
C ILE A 80 4.40 10.72 -5.33
N GLY A 81 5.17 10.23 -6.30
CA GLY A 81 6.60 9.91 -6.17
C GLY A 81 6.92 8.56 -5.55
N VAL A 82 5.98 7.63 -5.50
CA VAL A 82 6.17 6.24 -5.07
C VAL A 82 5.80 5.26 -6.17
N ARG A 83 6.35 4.05 -6.09
CA ARG A 83 6.02 2.96 -6.99
C ARG A 83 5.84 1.65 -6.20
N PHE A 84 4.80 0.90 -6.47
CA PHE A 84 4.69 -0.49 -6.02
C PHE A 84 5.67 -1.35 -6.82
N ARG A 85 6.54 -2.09 -6.13
CA ARG A 85 7.53 -2.97 -6.76
C ARG A 85 6.84 -4.17 -7.39
N ASP A 86 7.37 -4.66 -8.50
CA ASP A 86 6.78 -5.80 -9.20
C ASP A 86 6.89 -7.08 -8.36
N GLY A 87 5.88 -7.94 -8.45
CA GLY A 87 5.83 -9.21 -7.75
C GLY A 87 5.36 -9.10 -6.30
N MET A 88 5.94 -9.89 -5.42
CA MET A 88 5.50 -10.06 -4.03
C MET A 88 6.69 -9.96 -3.07
N LEU A 89 6.45 -9.41 -1.91
CA LEU A 89 7.39 -9.44 -0.79
C LEU A 89 7.22 -10.74 -0.01
N LEU A 90 8.31 -11.47 0.17
CA LEU A 90 8.37 -12.72 0.94
C LEU A 90 9.25 -12.54 2.16
N GLN A 91 8.94 -13.27 3.22
CA GLN A 91 9.72 -13.26 4.45
C GLN A 91 9.93 -14.68 4.99
N ALA A 92 11.17 -15.03 5.33
CA ALA A 92 11.49 -16.31 5.97
C ALA A 92 11.35 -16.18 7.48
N ARG A 93 10.27 -16.75 8.03
CA ARG A 93 10.04 -16.84 9.48
C ARG A 93 9.52 -18.23 9.82
N GLU A 94 10.11 -18.82 10.87
CA GLU A 94 9.67 -20.11 11.36
C GLU A 94 8.20 -20.07 11.84
N GLY A 95 7.41 -21.03 11.40
CA GLY A 95 5.99 -21.16 11.74
C GLY A 95 5.03 -20.26 10.98
N TYR A 96 5.52 -19.48 9.99
CA TYR A 96 4.69 -18.59 9.17
C TYR A 96 4.80 -18.90 7.67
N LEU A 97 3.75 -18.61 6.94
CA LEU A 97 3.80 -18.66 5.48
C LEU A 97 4.73 -17.56 4.94
N PRO A 98 5.54 -17.83 3.92
CA PRO A 98 6.45 -16.83 3.35
C PRO A 98 5.76 -15.55 2.85
N SER A 99 4.52 -15.65 2.40
CA SER A 99 3.70 -14.52 1.95
C SER A 99 3.13 -13.65 3.09
N LEU A 100 3.29 -14.08 4.36
CA LEU A 100 2.93 -13.23 5.50
C LEU A 100 4.13 -12.41 5.92
N THR A 101 4.14 -11.15 5.53
CA THR A 101 5.16 -10.19 5.89
C THR A 101 4.84 -9.53 7.22
N ILE A 102 5.79 -9.53 8.14
CA ILE A 102 5.72 -8.77 9.39
C ILE A 102 6.66 -7.57 9.27
N ALA A 103 6.08 -6.38 9.20
CA ALA A 103 6.81 -5.13 9.12
C ALA A 103 6.84 -4.42 10.47
N GLY A 104 8.00 -3.92 10.86
CA GLY A 104 8.17 -3.06 12.02
C GLY A 104 7.76 -1.62 11.74
N MET A 105 7.68 -0.81 12.80
CA MET A 105 7.51 0.63 12.67
C MET A 105 8.82 1.28 12.24
N ASP A 106 8.78 2.12 11.22
CA ASP A 106 9.95 2.89 10.78
C ASP A 106 10.20 4.07 11.73
N PRO A 107 11.45 4.28 12.19
CA PRO A 107 11.79 5.41 13.09
C PRO A 107 11.44 6.79 12.50
N GLU A 108 11.54 6.97 11.19
CA GLU A 108 11.16 8.24 10.54
C GLU A 108 9.68 8.54 10.68
N GLY A 109 8.82 7.50 10.62
CA GLY A 109 7.40 7.62 10.89
C GLY A 109 7.07 8.03 12.32
N ASP A 110 7.88 7.59 13.29
CA ASP A 110 7.69 7.91 14.71
C ASP A 110 7.83 9.40 15.02
N GLU A 111 8.81 10.07 14.41
CA GLU A 111 9.05 11.50 14.63
C GLU A 111 7.85 12.34 14.18
N LYS A 112 7.22 11.93 13.08
CA LYS A 112 6.12 12.67 12.48
C LYS A 112 4.75 12.30 13.07
N PHE A 113 4.60 11.04 13.49
CA PHE A 113 3.33 10.51 13.98
C PHE A 113 3.49 9.83 15.35
N PRO A 114 3.21 10.52 16.46
CA PRO A 114 3.43 10.02 17.83
C PRO A 114 2.71 8.70 18.14
N VAL A 115 1.64 8.37 17.41
CA VAL A 115 0.93 7.08 17.55
C VAL A 115 1.84 5.90 17.19
N PHE A 116 2.66 6.03 16.15
CA PHE A 116 3.58 4.96 15.72
C PHE A 116 4.72 4.78 16.72
N GLN A 117 5.20 5.85 17.35
CA GLN A 117 6.17 5.76 18.44
C GLN A 117 5.66 4.89 19.60
N LYS A 118 4.42 5.09 20.04
CA LYS A 118 3.79 4.25 21.06
C LYS A 118 3.65 2.81 20.62
N MET A 119 3.18 2.58 19.39
CA MET A 119 3.06 1.23 18.85
C MET A 119 4.40 0.50 18.84
N ARG A 120 5.49 1.16 18.45
CA ARG A 120 6.85 0.61 18.49
C ARG A 120 7.30 0.28 19.92
N GLN A 121 7.06 1.18 20.86
CA GLN A 121 7.41 0.97 22.29
C GLN A 121 6.73 -0.28 22.88
N TYR A 122 5.51 -0.58 22.44
CA TYR A 122 4.77 -1.79 22.84
C TYR A 122 5.05 -3.03 21.97
N GLY A 123 5.98 -2.93 21.02
CA GLY A 123 6.34 -4.05 20.15
C GLY A 123 5.27 -4.42 19.11
N PHE A 124 4.35 -3.52 18.80
CA PHE A 124 3.39 -3.73 17.72
C PHE A 124 4.09 -3.73 16.36
N CYS A 125 3.54 -4.53 15.45
CA CYS A 125 4.00 -4.63 14.06
C CYS A 125 2.78 -4.72 13.12
N PHE A 126 3.03 -4.49 11.85
CA PHE A 126 2.05 -4.74 10.80
C PHE A 126 2.18 -6.19 10.32
N ALA A 127 1.06 -6.90 10.25
CA ALA A 127 0.97 -8.20 9.60
C ALA A 127 0.30 -7.99 8.22
N LEU A 128 1.08 -8.18 7.16
CA LEU A 128 0.71 -7.86 5.79
C LEU A 128 0.73 -9.14 4.96
N PRO A 129 -0.41 -9.83 4.81
CA PRO A 129 -0.48 -11.02 3.95
C PRO A 129 -0.52 -10.61 2.48
N GLY A 130 0.36 -11.23 1.65
CA GLY A 130 0.38 -11.02 0.21
C GLY A 130 0.62 -9.56 -0.18
N CYS A 131 1.67 -8.95 0.32
CA CYS A 131 2.00 -7.56 0.01
C CYS A 131 3.18 -7.42 -0.95
N THR A 132 3.44 -6.21 -1.42
CA THR A 132 4.63 -5.83 -2.17
C THR A 132 5.36 -4.67 -1.49
N GLY A 133 6.64 -4.48 -1.83
CA GLY A 133 7.41 -3.34 -1.38
C GLY A 133 7.03 -2.05 -2.10
N LEU A 134 7.29 -0.91 -1.45
CA LEU A 134 7.19 0.42 -2.06
C LEU A 134 8.59 0.98 -2.32
N GLU A 135 8.75 1.64 -3.45
CA GLU A 135 9.96 2.35 -3.84
C GLU A 135 9.69 3.85 -3.90
N ILE A 136 10.54 4.64 -3.24
CA ILE A 136 10.49 6.10 -3.33
C ILE A 136 11.28 6.53 -4.56
N GLN A 137 10.60 7.09 -5.57
CA GLN A 137 11.20 7.47 -6.85
C GLN A 137 11.68 8.93 -6.90
N LYS A 138 11.05 9.83 -6.18
CA LYS A 138 11.37 11.26 -6.20
C LYS A 138 11.70 11.78 -4.81
N LYS A 139 12.89 12.37 -4.68
CA LYS A 139 13.22 13.21 -3.53
C LYS A 139 12.53 14.56 -3.72
N GLY A 140 11.77 15.03 -2.75
CA GLY A 140 11.12 16.36 -2.80
C GLY A 140 9.62 16.36 -2.45
N PHE A 141 8.94 15.23 -2.53
CA PHE A 141 7.67 15.05 -1.84
C PHE A 141 7.94 14.75 -0.36
N GLY A 142 7.07 15.23 0.52
CA GLY A 142 7.17 14.91 1.96
C GLY A 142 6.76 13.46 2.23
N ILE A 143 7.52 12.48 1.71
CA ILE A 143 7.26 11.05 1.91
C ILE A 143 7.86 10.63 3.23
N THR A 144 7.06 9.98 4.07
CA THR A 144 7.48 9.46 5.37
C THR A 144 7.20 7.96 5.42
N PRO A 145 8.21 7.09 5.43
CA PRO A 145 8.03 5.66 5.68
C PRO A 145 7.43 5.45 7.08
N VAL A 146 6.45 4.56 7.22
CA VAL A 146 5.87 4.20 8.52
C VAL A 146 6.05 2.73 8.86
N ALA A 147 6.35 1.90 7.88
CA ALA A 147 6.58 0.48 8.04
C ALA A 147 7.77 0.01 7.21
N CYS A 148 8.63 -0.79 7.80
CA CYS A 148 9.79 -1.37 7.15
C CYS A 148 9.97 -2.84 7.50
N VAL A 149 10.67 -3.56 6.64
CA VAL A 149 11.05 -4.96 6.84
C VAL A 149 12.57 -5.08 6.97
N GLY A 150 13.03 -6.10 7.71
CA GLY A 150 14.46 -6.39 7.81
C GLY A 150 14.99 -7.04 6.54
N ASP A 151 16.12 -6.55 6.03
CA ASP A 151 16.73 -7.00 4.77
C ASP A 151 17.28 -8.43 4.84
N SER A 152 17.62 -8.92 6.05
CA SER A 152 18.23 -10.23 6.23
C SER A 152 17.30 -11.42 6.07
N ILE A 153 15.98 -11.20 6.10
CA ILE A 153 14.96 -12.26 6.07
C ILE A 153 13.85 -11.99 5.06
N SER A 154 13.94 -10.92 4.27
CA SER A 154 12.88 -10.49 3.35
C SER A 154 13.41 -10.36 1.93
N TRP A 155 12.58 -10.73 0.94
CA TRP A 155 12.90 -10.67 -0.49
C TRP A 155 11.74 -10.14 -1.30
N GLN A 156 12.01 -9.22 -2.19
CA GLN A 156 11.08 -8.88 -3.26
C GLN A 156 11.30 -9.85 -4.42
N VAL A 157 10.30 -10.64 -4.76
CA VAL A 157 10.37 -11.62 -5.85
C VAL A 157 9.36 -11.30 -6.93
N ASN A 158 9.79 -11.39 -8.18
CA ASN A 158 8.91 -11.19 -9.33
C ASN A 158 8.10 -12.49 -9.63
N ARG A 159 7.42 -13.01 -8.60
CA ARG A 159 6.56 -14.19 -8.67
C ARG A 159 5.40 -14.03 -7.71
N LEU A 160 4.23 -14.54 -8.10
CA LEU A 160 3.00 -14.44 -7.28
C LEU A 160 2.78 -15.67 -6.38
N TYR A 161 3.54 -16.75 -6.57
CA TYR A 161 3.39 -17.99 -5.82
C TYR A 161 4.57 -18.19 -4.88
N ALA A 162 4.31 -18.01 -3.58
CA ALA A 162 5.33 -18.03 -2.55
C ALA A 162 6.00 -19.40 -2.34
N GLU A 163 5.27 -20.52 -2.50
CA GLU A 163 5.78 -21.86 -2.21
C GLU A 163 6.92 -22.27 -3.15
N ASP A 164 6.86 -21.89 -4.43
CA ASP A 164 7.90 -22.18 -5.41
C ASP A 164 9.02 -21.12 -5.43
N ALA A 165 8.76 -19.94 -4.92
CA ALA A 165 9.72 -18.84 -4.94
C ALA A 165 10.86 -19.02 -3.92
N LEU A 166 10.61 -19.70 -2.80
CA LEU A 166 11.65 -20.00 -1.80
C LEU A 166 12.51 -21.21 -2.16
N LYS A 167 12.03 -22.10 -3.05
CA LYS A 167 12.81 -23.23 -3.58
C LYS A 167 13.91 -22.71 -4.51
N GLY A 168 15.07 -22.40 -3.99
CA GLY A 168 16.21 -21.90 -4.77
C GLY A 168 16.77 -20.55 -4.31
N LEU A 169 16.18 -19.94 -3.32
CA LEU A 169 16.76 -18.78 -2.62
C LEU A 169 17.74 -19.33 -1.58
N ASN A 170 19.01 -19.48 -1.96
CA ASN A 170 20.07 -20.00 -1.06
C ASN A 170 20.53 -18.98 -0.03
N HIS A 171 20.24 -17.69 -0.20
CA HIS A 171 20.60 -16.62 0.72
C HIS A 171 19.55 -15.49 0.68
N PRO A 172 19.28 -14.84 1.84
CA PRO A 172 18.55 -13.58 1.88
C PRO A 172 19.30 -12.54 1.03
N GLY A 173 18.61 -12.00 0.03
CA GLY A 173 19.14 -10.89 -0.76
C GLY A 173 18.75 -9.55 -0.16
N PRO A 174 19.49 -8.48 -0.44
CA PRO A 174 19.11 -7.12 -0.08
C PRO A 174 17.84 -6.67 -0.81
#